data_a8f9ad092e49e29d55662583e6741f5e
#
_entry.id   a8f9ad092e49e29d55662583e6741f5e
#
_cell.length_a   1.000
_cell.length_b   1.000
_cell.length_c   1.000
_cell.angle_alpha   90.00
_cell.angle_beta   90.00
_cell.angle_gamma   90.00
#
_symmetry.space_group_name_H-M   'P 1'
#
loop_
_entity.id
_entity.type
_entity.pdbx_description
1 polymer ?
#
loop_
_entity_poly.entity_id
_entity_poly.type
_entity_poly.pdbx_seq_one_letter_code
_entity_poly.pdbx_strand_id
1 'polypeptide(L)'
;MRKYLFLALMAFMVTGVSAQENEKKQTIIKLPAWVNNVNFSGYGMLQYQAEDQDGKTHNEFNLRLARLALDGRIANDWYWKVQMQINGNTSTLGSSPRLVDLFAEWQKYKFARIKAGQFKRPFTFENPMHPITQGFMSYSQNVSKLAGFSDRTGEHASNGRDIGVQLQGDLIKDASGRELLHYQVGVFNGEGINKKDADNRKDIIGGIWVMPIKGMRIGAFGWTGSRMMAPTYTAYEAQLDATGAPVLDAAGNPVMEKKTKTATNTSYAKNRYALSADYVQNDWTFRTEYIHSQGFGSNLDKGDKADGFYALCIAPIIKNKLHAKARYDVYREEKKWESSKTFYEIGADYVFNKNLQLNVEYALVNVRSNHKNHNLVDVELDFKF
;
A
#
# COMPACT_ATOMS: atom_id res chain seq x y z
N MET A 1 -12.17 -8.65 34.16
CA MET A 1 -13.17 -9.00 33.11
C MET A 1 -12.78 -8.62 31.67
N ARG A 2 -11.99 -7.58 31.43
CA ARG A 2 -11.62 -7.15 30.05
C ARG A 2 -10.59 -8.04 29.31
N LYS A 3 -9.78 -8.82 30.01
CA LYS A 3 -8.77 -9.71 29.41
C LYS A 3 -9.34 -11.01 28.81
N TYR A 4 -10.52 -11.41 29.21
CA TYR A 4 -11.13 -12.67 28.76
C TYR A 4 -12.00 -12.50 27.49
N LEU A 5 -12.36 -11.27 27.12
CA LEU A 5 -13.15 -11.01 25.93
C LEU A 5 -12.31 -11.22 24.64
N PHE A 6 -11.02 -10.88 24.69
CA PHE A 6 -10.10 -11.06 23.55
C PHE A 6 -9.70 -12.53 23.36
N LEU A 7 -9.52 -13.28 24.44
CA LEU A 7 -9.26 -14.72 24.36
C LEU A 7 -10.49 -15.51 23.89
N ALA A 8 -11.69 -15.10 24.26
CA ALA A 8 -12.92 -15.72 23.79
C ALA A 8 -13.12 -15.52 22.28
N LEU A 9 -12.75 -14.37 21.71
CA LEU A 9 -12.81 -14.13 20.25
C LEU A 9 -11.78 -14.98 19.50
N MET A 10 -10.57 -15.17 20.04
CA MET A 10 -9.55 -16.04 19.43
C MET A 10 -9.89 -17.54 19.55
N ALA A 11 -10.47 -17.97 20.65
CA ALA A 11 -10.86 -19.38 20.84
C ALA A 11 -11.98 -19.80 19.85
N PHE A 12 -12.83 -18.86 19.40
CA PHE A 12 -13.87 -19.14 18.42
C PHE A 12 -13.34 -19.37 16.99
N MET A 13 -12.15 -18.90 16.67
CA MET A 13 -11.55 -19.11 15.34
C MET A 13 -10.94 -20.52 15.15
N VAL A 14 -10.68 -21.25 16.21
CA VAL A 14 -9.97 -22.55 16.16
C VAL A 14 -10.93 -23.76 16.16
N THR A 15 -12.20 -23.60 16.53
CA THR A 15 -13.14 -24.72 16.67
C THR A 15 -14.07 -24.97 15.49
N GLY A 16 -13.87 -24.31 14.38
CA GLY A 16 -14.77 -24.33 13.19
C GLY A 16 -14.52 -25.44 12.17
N VAL A 17 -13.56 -26.36 12.36
CA VAL A 17 -13.28 -27.43 11.40
C VAL A 17 -13.37 -28.80 12.07
N SER A 18 -14.57 -29.34 12.15
CA SER A 18 -14.83 -30.78 12.26
C SER A 18 -16.24 -31.06 11.75
N ALA A 19 -16.28 -31.63 10.56
CA ALA A 19 -17.52 -32.18 10.03
C ALA A 19 -17.88 -33.46 10.79
N GLN A 20 -18.88 -33.40 11.65
CA GLN A 20 -19.72 -34.53 12.04
C GLN A 20 -21.07 -34.03 12.50
N GLU A 21 -22.13 -34.56 11.89
CA GLU A 21 -23.51 -34.34 12.23
C GLU A 21 -23.77 -34.70 13.70
N ASN A 22 -24.07 -33.69 14.48
CA ASN A 22 -24.87 -33.77 15.70
C ASN A 22 -25.49 -32.40 15.92
N GLU A 23 -26.78 -32.38 16.25
CA GLU A 23 -27.58 -31.15 16.49
C GLU A 23 -26.80 -30.21 17.45
N LYS A 24 -26.07 -29.26 16.87
CA LYS A 24 -25.37 -28.24 17.64
C LYS A 24 -26.39 -27.16 18.02
N LYS A 25 -26.74 -27.08 19.29
CA LYS A 25 -27.27 -25.85 19.85
C LYS A 25 -26.32 -24.71 19.48
N GLN A 26 -26.67 -23.93 18.46
CA GLN A 26 -25.94 -22.72 18.13
C GLN A 26 -26.01 -21.78 19.35
N THR A 27 -24.90 -21.57 20.01
CA THR A 27 -24.80 -20.52 21.03
C THR A 27 -24.81 -19.21 20.30
N ILE A 28 -25.96 -18.61 20.11
CA ILE A 28 -26.14 -17.28 19.53
C ILE A 28 -25.58 -16.30 20.57
N ILE A 29 -24.39 -15.76 20.33
CA ILE A 29 -23.87 -14.64 21.11
C ILE A 29 -24.74 -13.45 20.76
N LYS A 30 -25.66 -13.05 21.63
CA LYS A 30 -26.42 -11.82 21.49
C LYS A 30 -25.48 -10.64 21.67
N LEU A 31 -25.11 -10.00 20.58
CA LEU A 31 -24.39 -8.72 20.64
C LEU A 31 -25.29 -7.66 21.27
N PRO A 32 -24.72 -6.68 22.00
CA PRO A 32 -25.49 -5.55 22.51
C PRO A 32 -26.26 -4.85 21.39
N ALA A 33 -27.44 -4.34 21.69
CA ALA A 33 -28.32 -3.71 20.70
C ALA A 33 -27.70 -2.49 19.96
N TRP A 34 -26.66 -1.90 20.51
CA TRP A 34 -25.92 -0.80 19.90
C TRP A 34 -24.90 -1.26 18.83
N VAL A 35 -24.61 -2.56 18.74
CA VAL A 35 -23.75 -3.14 17.70
C VAL A 35 -24.64 -3.72 16.61
N ASN A 36 -24.82 -3.00 15.53
CA ASN A 36 -25.63 -3.44 14.40
C ASN A 36 -24.70 -4.07 13.35
N ASN A 37 -24.94 -5.32 12.99
CA ASN A 37 -24.20 -6.05 11.95
C ASN A 37 -22.68 -6.09 12.17
N VAL A 38 -22.18 -7.21 12.58
CA VAL A 38 -20.73 -7.50 12.59
C VAL A 38 -20.46 -8.53 11.50
N ASN A 39 -19.64 -8.15 10.53
CA ASN A 39 -19.23 -9.00 9.42
C ASN A 39 -17.84 -9.54 9.71
N PHE A 40 -17.65 -10.82 9.50
CA PHE A 40 -16.33 -11.45 9.40
C PHE A 40 -16.00 -11.71 7.94
N SER A 41 -14.81 -11.35 7.53
CA SER A 41 -14.34 -11.54 6.16
C SER A 41 -12.86 -11.84 6.15
N GLY A 42 -12.38 -12.40 5.05
CA GLY A 42 -10.97 -12.65 4.87
C GLY A 42 -10.62 -12.90 3.42
N TYR A 43 -9.32 -12.91 3.14
CA TYR A 43 -8.80 -13.28 1.84
C TYR A 43 -7.38 -13.82 1.93
N GLY A 44 -7.02 -14.67 0.98
CA GLY A 44 -5.68 -15.17 0.76
C GLY A 44 -5.29 -15.02 -0.69
N MET A 45 -4.00 -14.79 -0.92
CA MET A 45 -3.38 -14.65 -2.23
C MET A 45 -2.17 -15.59 -2.28
N LEU A 46 -2.29 -16.66 -3.07
CA LEU A 46 -1.25 -17.66 -3.30
C LEU A 46 -0.55 -17.33 -4.62
N GLN A 47 0.74 -17.10 -4.58
CA GLN A 47 1.51 -16.65 -5.73
C GLN A 47 2.60 -17.67 -6.08
N TYR A 48 2.79 -17.90 -7.37
CA TYR A 48 4.03 -18.42 -7.94
C TYR A 48 4.66 -17.31 -8.76
N GLN A 49 5.92 -17.00 -8.49
CA GLN A 49 6.69 -15.99 -9.20
C GLN A 49 7.93 -16.63 -9.79
N ALA A 50 8.25 -16.30 -11.03
CA ALA A 50 9.49 -16.67 -11.68
C ALA A 50 10.11 -15.42 -12.32
N GLU A 51 11.36 -15.14 -11.98
CA GLU A 51 12.13 -13.99 -12.47
C GLU A 51 13.44 -14.48 -13.08
N ASP A 52 13.75 -13.97 -14.28
CA ASP A 52 15.05 -14.17 -14.93
C ASP A 52 15.80 -12.86 -14.95
N GLN A 53 16.76 -12.74 -14.03
CA GLN A 53 17.57 -11.56 -13.88
C GLN A 53 19.07 -11.93 -13.91
N ASP A 54 19.85 -11.23 -14.72
CA ASP A 54 21.30 -11.39 -14.84
C ASP A 54 21.75 -12.84 -15.19
N GLY A 55 20.96 -13.55 -15.99
CA GLY A 55 21.22 -14.93 -16.38
C GLY A 55 21.00 -15.94 -15.25
N LYS A 56 20.33 -15.53 -14.17
CA LYS A 56 19.92 -16.41 -13.06
C LYS A 56 18.39 -16.41 -13.00
N THR A 57 17.83 -17.60 -13.05
CA THR A 57 16.39 -17.79 -12.84
C THR A 57 16.14 -18.03 -11.37
N HIS A 58 15.31 -17.18 -10.78
CA HIS A 58 14.76 -17.36 -9.45
C HIS A 58 13.27 -17.67 -9.56
N ASN A 59 12.78 -18.65 -8.80
CA ASN A 59 11.35 -18.92 -8.73
C ASN A 59 10.95 -19.36 -7.33
N GLU A 60 9.73 -19.01 -6.94
CA GLU A 60 9.21 -19.37 -5.62
C GLU A 60 7.69 -19.44 -5.58
N PHE A 61 7.18 -20.28 -4.67
CA PHE A 61 5.81 -20.19 -4.21
C PHE A 61 5.74 -19.32 -2.96
N ASN A 62 4.76 -18.44 -2.91
CA ASN A 62 4.67 -17.40 -1.90
C ASN A 62 3.23 -17.22 -1.42
N LEU A 63 3.05 -17.00 -0.11
CA LEU A 63 1.80 -16.49 0.45
C LEU A 63 1.87 -14.97 0.43
N ARG A 64 1.45 -14.36 -0.67
CA ARG A 64 1.59 -12.92 -0.85
C ARG A 64 0.85 -12.13 0.21
N LEU A 65 -0.42 -12.45 0.44
CA LEU A 65 -1.23 -11.84 1.49
C LEU A 65 -2.20 -12.88 2.08
N ALA A 66 -2.36 -12.84 3.40
CA ALA A 66 -3.45 -13.51 4.10
C ALA A 66 -3.98 -12.55 5.17
N ARG A 67 -5.24 -12.12 5.04
CA ARG A 67 -5.85 -11.12 5.92
C ARG A 67 -7.22 -11.54 6.39
N LEU A 68 -7.50 -11.19 7.66
CA LEU A 68 -8.80 -11.35 8.32
C LEU A 68 -9.30 -9.98 8.74
N ALA A 69 -10.59 -9.75 8.63
CA ALA A 69 -11.23 -8.51 9.00
C ALA A 69 -12.54 -8.74 9.74
N LEU A 70 -12.79 -7.85 10.69
CA LEU A 70 -14.09 -7.62 11.32
C LEU A 70 -14.49 -6.19 11.02
N ASP A 71 -15.73 -6.00 10.60
CA ASP A 71 -16.31 -4.67 10.42
C ASP A 71 -17.77 -4.66 10.82
N GLY A 72 -18.30 -3.48 11.07
CA GLY A 72 -19.69 -3.35 11.49
C GLY A 72 -20.12 -1.92 11.75
N ARG A 73 -21.31 -1.79 12.35
CA ARG A 73 -21.86 -0.48 12.73
C ARG A 73 -22.14 -0.42 14.22
N ILE A 74 -21.88 0.76 14.79
CA ILE A 74 -22.25 1.13 16.15
C ILE A 74 -23.26 2.26 16.02
N ALA A 75 -24.45 2.12 16.58
CA ALA A 75 -25.52 3.12 16.50
C ALA A 75 -25.64 3.64 15.08
N ASN A 76 -26.14 3.11 14.14
CA ASN A 76 -26.42 3.45 12.72
C ASN A 76 -25.40 4.35 11.98
N ASP A 77 -24.88 5.38 12.65
CA ASP A 77 -24.05 6.42 12.05
C ASP A 77 -22.56 6.11 12.07
N TRP A 78 -22.09 5.19 12.89
CA TRP A 78 -20.68 4.86 13.04
C TRP A 78 -20.36 3.52 12.37
N TYR A 79 -19.47 3.54 11.41
CA TYR A 79 -18.83 2.36 10.84
C TYR A 79 -17.45 2.15 11.47
N TRP A 80 -17.09 0.91 11.76
CA TRP A 80 -15.77 0.55 12.27
C TRP A 80 -15.21 -0.65 11.52
N LYS A 81 -13.88 -0.74 11.48
CA LYS A 81 -13.18 -1.87 10.88
C LYS A 81 -11.91 -2.18 11.64
N VAL A 82 -11.65 -3.47 11.81
CA VAL A 82 -10.37 -4.02 12.27
C VAL A 82 -9.91 -5.02 11.22
N GLN A 83 -8.68 -4.90 10.75
CA GLN A 83 -8.08 -5.85 9.81
C GLN A 83 -6.68 -6.25 10.26
N MET A 84 -6.39 -7.53 10.22
CA MET A 84 -5.08 -8.10 10.53
C MET A 84 -4.51 -8.83 9.34
N GLN A 85 -3.21 -8.72 9.12
CA GLN A 85 -2.43 -9.61 8.26
C GLN A 85 -1.86 -10.73 9.11
N ILE A 86 -2.05 -11.98 8.68
CA ILE A 86 -1.67 -13.19 9.44
C ILE A 86 -0.49 -13.95 8.84
N ASN A 87 -0.10 -13.65 7.59
CA ASN A 87 1.12 -14.20 6.99
C ASN A 87 2.32 -13.28 7.23
N GLY A 88 3.47 -13.87 7.50
CA GLY A 88 4.71 -13.15 7.83
C GLY A 88 5.76 -13.11 6.72
N ASN A 89 5.46 -13.66 5.55
CA ASN A 89 6.43 -13.79 4.46
C ASN A 89 6.43 -12.62 3.47
N THR A 90 5.83 -11.48 3.82
CA THR A 90 5.93 -10.28 2.99
C THR A 90 6.96 -9.33 3.58
N SER A 91 7.96 -8.96 2.78
CA SER A 91 8.96 -7.96 3.14
C SER A 91 8.37 -6.60 3.54
N THR A 92 7.17 -6.31 3.07
CA THR A 92 6.51 -5.02 3.27
C THR A 92 5.87 -4.81 4.64
N LEU A 93 5.63 -5.87 5.42
CA LEU A 93 4.95 -5.75 6.71
C LEU A 93 5.74 -6.31 7.90
N GLY A 94 6.90 -6.93 7.66
CA GLY A 94 7.70 -7.57 8.71
C GLY A 94 6.97 -8.76 9.34
N SER A 95 7.25 -9.04 10.61
CA SER A 95 6.69 -10.20 11.31
C SER A 95 5.17 -10.12 11.46
N SER A 96 4.52 -11.27 11.37
CA SER A 96 3.08 -11.48 11.55
C SER A 96 2.77 -12.06 12.95
N PRO A 97 1.56 -11.91 13.50
CA PRO A 97 0.43 -11.15 12.93
C PRO A 97 0.58 -9.64 13.12
N ARG A 98 0.01 -8.86 12.22
CA ARG A 98 0.10 -7.39 12.25
C ARG A 98 -1.24 -6.73 12.06
N LEU A 99 -1.54 -5.72 12.88
CA LEU A 99 -2.70 -4.86 12.69
C LEU A 99 -2.48 -4.01 11.43
N VAL A 100 -3.44 -4.07 10.51
CA VAL A 100 -3.39 -3.37 9.22
C VAL A 100 -4.32 -2.17 9.22
N ASP A 101 -5.59 -2.37 9.53
CA ASP A 101 -6.58 -1.31 9.68
C ASP A 101 -7.20 -1.36 11.08
N LEU A 102 -7.36 -0.21 11.70
CA LEU A 102 -8.17 0.01 12.90
C LEU A 102 -8.71 1.43 12.85
N PHE A 103 -9.97 1.58 12.49
CA PHE A 103 -10.59 2.90 12.41
C PHE A 103 -12.08 2.86 12.73
N ALA A 104 -12.59 4.03 13.10
CA ALA A 104 -14.02 4.32 13.12
C ALA A 104 -14.32 5.51 12.20
N GLU A 105 -15.48 5.48 11.56
CA GLU A 105 -15.94 6.52 10.65
C GLU A 105 -17.37 6.91 10.97
N TRP A 106 -17.55 8.20 11.28
CA TRP A 106 -18.88 8.79 11.40
C TRP A 106 -19.44 9.11 10.01
N GLN A 107 -20.59 8.55 9.68
CA GLN A 107 -21.18 8.53 8.33
C GLN A 107 -22.61 9.10 8.29
N LYS A 108 -22.99 9.95 9.24
CA LYS A 108 -24.34 10.50 9.31
C LYS A 108 -24.73 11.31 8.06
N TYR A 109 -23.80 12.08 7.53
CA TYR A 109 -24.03 12.91 6.35
C TYR A 109 -23.13 12.47 5.19
N LYS A 110 -23.69 12.32 3.98
CA LYS A 110 -22.91 11.98 2.79
C LYS A 110 -21.89 13.06 2.43
N PHE A 111 -22.26 14.31 2.64
CA PHE A 111 -21.38 15.44 2.33
C PHE A 111 -20.26 15.67 3.36
N ALA A 112 -20.34 15.06 4.55
CA ALA A 112 -19.33 15.19 5.59
C ALA A 112 -19.27 13.92 6.43
N ARG A 113 -18.22 13.14 6.26
CA ARG A 113 -17.89 11.93 7.02
C ARG A 113 -16.53 12.12 7.65
N ILE A 114 -16.38 11.69 8.89
CA ILE A 114 -15.10 11.80 9.62
C ILE A 114 -14.61 10.41 9.97
N LYS A 115 -13.41 10.09 9.52
CA LYS A 115 -12.71 8.83 9.78
C LYS A 115 -11.52 9.08 10.68
N ALA A 116 -11.35 8.29 11.74
CA ALA A 116 -10.22 8.39 12.66
C ALA A 116 -9.64 7.01 12.96
N GLY A 117 -8.32 6.91 13.01
CA GLY A 117 -7.59 5.68 13.31
C GLY A 117 -6.47 5.40 12.32
N GLN A 118 -6.16 4.12 12.09
CA GLN A 118 -5.19 3.65 11.11
C GLN A 118 -5.90 3.11 9.88
N PHE A 119 -5.65 3.71 8.73
CA PHE A 119 -6.24 3.34 7.44
C PHE A 119 -5.39 3.81 6.28
N LYS A 120 -5.75 3.40 5.05
CA LYS A 120 -5.05 3.83 3.84
C LYS A 120 -5.16 5.33 3.63
N ARG A 121 -4.01 5.98 3.32
CA ARG A 121 -3.93 7.42 3.05
C ARG A 121 -4.83 7.82 1.88
N PRO A 122 -5.50 8.97 1.93
CA PRO A 122 -6.35 9.49 0.85
C PRO A 122 -5.52 10.10 -0.28
N PHE A 123 -4.68 9.30 -0.93
CA PHE A 123 -3.78 9.74 -1.98
C PHE A 123 -3.85 8.79 -3.16
N THR A 124 -4.16 9.30 -4.36
CA THR A 124 -4.46 8.60 -5.62
C THR A 124 -5.73 7.72 -5.58
N PHE A 125 -6.11 7.11 -6.71
CA PHE A 125 -7.19 6.13 -6.75
C PHE A 125 -6.71 4.72 -6.43
N GLU A 126 -5.50 4.35 -6.85
CA GLU A 126 -5.00 2.99 -6.65
C GLU A 126 -4.62 2.71 -5.19
N ASN A 127 -4.03 3.67 -4.47
CA ASN A 127 -3.60 3.45 -3.08
C ASN A 127 -4.70 2.87 -2.17
N PRO A 128 -5.93 3.40 -2.14
CA PRO A 128 -7.00 2.87 -1.30
C PRO A 128 -7.62 1.55 -1.82
N MET A 129 -7.30 1.09 -3.02
CA MET A 129 -7.91 -0.12 -3.59
C MET A 129 -7.58 -1.38 -2.81
N HIS A 130 -8.50 -2.34 -2.88
CA HIS A 130 -8.27 -3.67 -2.35
C HIS A 130 -7.28 -4.43 -3.24
N PRO A 131 -6.31 -5.19 -2.71
CA PRO A 131 -5.31 -5.90 -3.51
C PRO A 131 -5.87 -6.79 -4.62
N ILE A 132 -6.99 -7.48 -4.38
CA ILE A 132 -7.64 -8.34 -5.39
C ILE A 132 -8.31 -7.53 -6.51
N THR A 133 -8.69 -6.28 -6.27
CA THR A 133 -9.47 -5.47 -7.23
C THR A 133 -8.68 -4.37 -7.92
N GLN A 134 -7.39 -4.29 -7.65
CA GLN A 134 -6.52 -3.27 -8.27
C GLN A 134 -6.27 -3.52 -9.76
N GLY A 135 -6.46 -4.74 -10.24
CA GLY A 135 -6.41 -5.13 -11.65
C GLY A 135 -5.15 -5.89 -12.05
N PHE A 136 -4.02 -5.62 -11.44
CA PHE A 136 -2.76 -6.37 -11.57
C PHE A 136 -2.34 -6.94 -10.23
N MET A 137 -1.56 -8.00 -10.21
CA MET A 137 -1.07 -8.60 -8.98
C MET A 137 -0.28 -7.59 -8.16
N SER A 138 0.58 -6.79 -8.77
CA SER A 138 1.34 -5.75 -8.11
C SER A 138 0.68 -4.38 -8.23
N TYR A 139 0.76 -3.56 -7.17
CA TYR A 139 0.55 -2.12 -7.29
C TYR A 139 1.55 -1.53 -8.29
N SER A 140 1.16 -0.44 -8.95
CA SER A 140 2.07 0.29 -9.81
C SER A 140 3.31 0.78 -9.04
N GLN A 141 4.42 0.95 -9.75
CA GLN A 141 5.67 1.42 -9.14
C GLN A 141 5.49 2.81 -8.49
N ASN A 142 4.77 3.72 -9.15
CA ASN A 142 4.54 5.04 -8.61
C ASN A 142 3.75 5.00 -7.30
N VAL A 143 2.72 4.17 -7.19
CA VAL A 143 1.97 3.99 -5.94
C VAL A 143 2.83 3.28 -4.89
N SER A 144 3.55 2.23 -5.26
CA SER A 144 4.44 1.49 -4.36
C SER A 144 5.55 2.38 -3.79
N LYS A 145 6.15 3.25 -4.60
CA LYS A 145 7.28 4.11 -4.22
C LYS A 145 6.86 5.49 -3.69
N LEU A 146 5.74 6.04 -4.19
CA LEU A 146 5.38 7.44 -3.97
C LEU A 146 4.05 7.66 -3.24
N ALA A 147 3.23 6.62 -3.02
CA ALA A 147 2.01 6.71 -2.20
C ALA A 147 2.20 6.18 -0.77
N GLY A 148 3.43 5.81 -0.39
CA GLY A 148 3.78 5.40 0.96
C GLY A 148 3.54 3.92 1.26
N PHE A 149 3.57 3.04 0.25
CA PHE A 149 3.66 1.59 0.48
C PHE A 149 5.05 1.21 0.98
N SER A 150 6.09 1.61 0.24
CA SER A 150 7.46 1.73 0.72
C SER A 150 7.92 3.15 0.40
N ASP A 151 8.66 3.77 1.27
CA ASP A 151 9.27 5.05 0.93
C ASP A 151 10.40 4.87 -0.09
N ARG A 152 10.78 5.95 -0.78
CA ARG A 152 11.87 5.96 -1.75
C ARG A 152 13.20 5.47 -1.15
N THR A 153 13.40 5.67 0.15
CA THR A 153 14.57 5.17 0.90
C THR A 153 14.46 3.71 1.32
N GLY A 154 13.32 3.06 1.07
CA GLY A 154 13.09 1.66 1.47
C GLY A 154 12.84 1.43 2.97
N GLU A 155 12.87 2.47 3.80
CA GLU A 155 12.83 2.31 5.26
C GLU A 155 11.46 2.02 5.85
N HIS A 156 10.37 2.30 5.13
CA HIS A 156 9.02 2.09 5.62
C HIS A 156 8.12 1.36 4.65
N ALA A 157 7.83 0.17 5.02
CA ALA A 157 6.73 -0.59 4.46
C ALA A 157 5.44 -0.24 5.21
N SER A 158 4.76 0.83 4.82
CA SER A 158 3.50 1.24 5.45
C SER A 158 2.27 0.62 4.82
N ASN A 159 2.43 -0.05 3.68
CA ASN A 159 1.32 -0.60 2.90
C ASN A 159 0.24 0.45 2.59
N GLY A 160 0.68 1.69 2.30
CA GLY A 160 -0.16 2.83 1.99
C GLY A 160 -0.97 3.39 3.16
N ARG A 161 -0.66 3.01 4.41
CA ARG A 161 -1.43 3.36 5.60
C ARG A 161 -0.72 4.34 6.50
N ASP A 162 -1.53 5.00 7.35
CA ASP A 162 -1.04 5.86 8.43
C ASP A 162 -2.09 6.02 9.52
N ILE A 163 -1.71 6.60 10.65
CA ILE A 163 -2.59 6.93 11.76
C ILE A 163 -2.97 8.41 11.63
N GLY A 164 -4.27 8.70 11.61
CA GLY A 164 -4.73 10.08 11.47
C GLY A 164 -6.24 10.24 11.50
N VAL A 165 -6.66 11.43 11.09
CA VAL A 165 -8.07 11.83 10.96
C VAL A 165 -8.31 12.37 9.57
N GLN A 166 -9.41 11.98 8.95
CA GLN A 166 -9.80 12.38 7.59
C GLN A 166 -11.24 12.85 7.57
N LEU A 167 -11.48 13.98 6.93
CA LEU A 167 -12.79 14.45 6.49
C LEU A 167 -12.96 14.10 5.01
N GLN A 168 -14.13 13.59 4.65
CA GLN A 168 -14.48 13.30 3.26
C GLN A 168 -15.96 13.46 3.01
N GLY A 169 -16.35 13.67 1.76
CA GLY A 169 -17.76 13.79 1.43
C GLY A 169 -18.05 13.85 -0.06
N ASP A 170 -19.31 13.63 -0.38
CA ASP A 170 -19.85 13.66 -1.73
C ASP A 170 -20.74 14.89 -1.89
N LEU A 171 -20.51 15.65 -2.95
CA LEU A 171 -21.18 16.92 -3.24
C LEU A 171 -21.73 16.91 -4.66
N ILE A 172 -22.70 17.78 -4.90
CA ILE A 172 -23.28 18.02 -6.22
C ILE A 172 -23.87 16.73 -6.82
N LYS A 173 -25.18 16.70 -6.99
CA LYS A 173 -25.89 15.60 -7.64
C LYS A 173 -26.37 15.99 -9.01
N ASP A 174 -26.36 15.02 -9.94
CA ASP A 174 -27.07 15.18 -11.20
C ASP A 174 -28.59 14.92 -11.00
N ALA A 175 -29.35 15.07 -12.10
CA ALA A 175 -30.77 14.84 -12.08
C ALA A 175 -31.20 13.39 -11.73
N SER A 176 -30.30 12.43 -11.86
CA SER A 176 -30.51 11.03 -11.46
C SER A 176 -30.19 10.76 -10.00
N GLY A 177 -29.67 11.74 -9.27
CA GLY A 177 -29.23 11.62 -7.88
C GLY A 177 -27.81 11.05 -7.73
N ARG A 178 -27.06 10.88 -8.82
CA ARG A 178 -25.66 10.43 -8.80
C ARG A 178 -24.75 11.57 -8.35
N GLU A 179 -23.85 11.28 -7.41
CA GLU A 179 -22.84 12.24 -6.95
C GLU A 179 -21.85 12.56 -8.07
N LEU A 180 -21.52 13.85 -8.23
CA LEU A 180 -20.63 14.35 -9.29
C LEU A 180 -19.27 14.80 -8.79
N LEU A 181 -19.13 15.08 -7.50
CA LEU A 181 -17.93 15.61 -6.88
C LEU A 181 -17.68 14.90 -5.56
N HIS A 182 -16.44 14.46 -5.36
CA HIS A 182 -15.96 13.95 -4.07
C HIS A 182 -14.75 14.75 -3.62
N TYR A 183 -14.64 14.98 -2.31
CA TYR A 183 -13.47 15.55 -1.69
C TYR A 183 -13.02 14.73 -0.48
N GLN A 184 -11.75 14.78 -0.19
CA GLN A 184 -11.17 14.19 1.02
C GLN A 184 -9.92 14.96 1.44
N VAL A 185 -9.73 15.13 2.75
CA VAL A 185 -8.53 15.73 3.33
C VAL A 185 -8.32 15.13 4.72
N GLY A 186 -7.09 14.83 5.06
CA GLY A 186 -6.74 14.28 6.36
C GLY A 186 -5.41 14.77 6.88
N VAL A 187 -5.26 14.62 8.19
CA VAL A 187 -4.04 14.92 8.94
C VAL A 187 -3.53 13.64 9.54
N PHE A 188 -2.27 13.28 9.26
CA PHE A 188 -1.66 12.01 9.61
C PHE A 188 -0.33 12.22 10.33
N ASN A 189 0.12 11.20 11.07
CA ASN A 189 1.43 11.25 11.73
C ASN A 189 2.61 11.29 10.75
N GLY A 190 2.45 10.75 9.53
CA GLY A 190 3.53 10.73 8.54
C GLY A 190 4.49 9.52 8.66
N GLU A 191 4.38 8.74 9.74
CA GLU A 191 5.32 7.66 10.09
C GLU A 191 4.90 6.27 9.57
N GLY A 192 3.69 6.14 9.02
CA GLY A 192 3.17 4.90 8.48
C GLY A 192 2.50 3.99 9.51
N ILE A 193 2.42 2.71 9.17
CA ILE A 193 1.63 1.72 9.90
C ILE A 193 2.20 1.39 11.29
N ASN A 194 1.36 1.41 12.33
CA ASN A 194 1.68 1.02 13.71
C ASN A 194 2.86 1.78 14.34
N LYS A 195 3.16 2.98 13.86
CA LYS A 195 4.23 3.80 14.40
C LYS A 195 3.70 5.02 15.14
N LYS A 196 4.42 5.37 16.22
CA LYS A 196 4.21 6.64 16.90
C LYS A 196 4.82 7.77 16.08
N ASP A 197 4.28 8.95 16.26
CA ASP A 197 4.86 10.18 15.73
C ASP A 197 6.27 10.41 16.32
N ALA A 198 7.24 10.60 15.46
CA ALA A 198 8.64 10.76 15.84
C ALA A 198 9.09 12.22 15.92
N ASP A 199 8.39 13.14 15.21
CA ASP A 199 8.85 14.53 15.04
C ASP A 199 7.81 15.59 15.42
N ASN A 200 6.64 15.19 15.92
CA ASN A 200 5.49 16.04 16.22
C ASN A 200 4.95 16.84 15.02
N ARG A 201 5.39 16.51 13.81
CA ARG A 201 4.87 17.10 12.58
C ARG A 201 3.78 16.22 12.00
N LYS A 202 2.94 16.81 11.17
CA LYS A 202 1.84 16.08 10.55
C LYS A 202 1.90 16.21 9.04
N ASP A 203 1.57 15.11 8.39
CA ASP A 203 1.32 15.08 6.96
C ASP A 203 -0.12 15.49 6.70
N ILE A 204 -0.31 16.43 5.76
CA ILE A 204 -1.63 16.79 5.24
C ILE A 204 -1.77 16.12 3.87
N ILE A 205 -2.79 15.28 3.72
CA ILE A 205 -3.01 14.49 2.52
C ILE A 205 -4.47 14.60 2.12
N GLY A 206 -4.72 14.81 0.82
CA GLY A 206 -6.10 14.86 0.35
C GLY A 206 -6.20 14.93 -1.16
N GLY A 207 -7.43 15.03 -1.64
CA GLY A 207 -7.73 15.13 -3.05
C GLY A 207 -9.19 15.46 -3.31
N ILE A 208 -9.44 15.82 -4.54
CA ILE A 208 -10.76 16.10 -5.09
C ILE A 208 -10.89 15.43 -6.44
N TRP A 209 -12.05 14.86 -6.74
CA TRP A 209 -12.33 14.32 -8.06
C TRP A 209 -13.76 14.55 -8.51
N VAL A 210 -13.90 14.62 -9.81
CA VAL A 210 -15.19 14.71 -10.48
C VAL A 210 -15.57 13.38 -11.11
N MET A 211 -16.87 13.13 -11.22
CA MET A 211 -17.47 11.94 -11.81
C MET A 211 -18.39 12.33 -12.95
N PRO A 212 -17.85 12.78 -14.12
CA PRO A 212 -18.65 13.42 -15.17
C PRO A 212 -19.65 12.46 -15.81
N ILE A 213 -19.27 11.19 -15.96
CA ILE A 213 -20.15 10.14 -16.49
C ILE A 213 -20.09 8.92 -15.55
N LYS A 214 -21.06 8.02 -15.67
CA LYS A 214 -21.09 6.78 -14.90
C LYS A 214 -19.83 5.95 -15.15
N GLY A 215 -19.17 5.53 -14.06
CA GLY A 215 -17.95 4.71 -14.09
C GLY A 215 -16.66 5.51 -14.25
N MET A 216 -16.71 6.83 -14.52
CA MET A 216 -15.53 7.67 -14.71
C MET A 216 -15.23 8.52 -13.48
N ARG A 217 -13.94 8.61 -13.11
CA ARG A 217 -13.42 9.54 -12.11
C ARG A 217 -12.19 10.24 -12.66
N ILE A 218 -12.08 11.53 -12.41
CA ILE A 218 -10.89 12.34 -12.75
C ILE A 218 -10.56 13.18 -11.52
N GLY A 219 -9.36 13.04 -10.97
CA GLY A 219 -9.00 13.67 -9.71
C GLY A 219 -7.57 14.17 -9.64
N ALA A 220 -7.39 15.10 -8.69
CA ALA A 220 -6.11 15.63 -8.29
C ALA A 220 -5.91 15.47 -6.78
N PHE A 221 -4.67 15.18 -6.38
CA PHE A 221 -4.31 14.89 -4.99
C PHE A 221 -3.06 15.67 -4.61
N GLY A 222 -2.98 16.02 -3.33
CA GLY A 222 -1.84 16.67 -2.73
C GLY A 222 -1.41 15.98 -1.44
N TRP A 223 -0.13 16.03 -1.17
CA TRP A 223 0.48 15.56 0.05
C TRP A 223 1.62 16.49 0.43
N THR A 224 1.54 17.10 1.59
CA THR A 224 2.65 17.86 2.19
C THR A 224 2.94 17.31 3.57
N GLY A 225 4.20 17.14 3.89
CA GLY A 225 4.62 16.59 5.16
C GLY A 225 6.13 16.56 5.31
N SER A 226 6.58 15.83 6.31
CA SER A 226 7.99 15.64 6.60
C SER A 226 8.26 14.28 7.22
N ARG A 227 9.52 13.95 7.33
CA ARG A 227 9.98 12.78 8.05
C ARG A 227 11.29 13.05 8.76
N MET A 228 11.38 12.60 10.02
CA MET A 228 12.59 12.63 10.82
C MET A 228 13.45 11.40 10.48
N MET A 229 14.71 11.62 10.17
CA MET A 229 15.68 10.57 9.91
C MET A 229 17.05 10.92 10.47
N ALA A 230 17.79 9.89 10.86
CA ALA A 230 19.19 9.92 11.20
C ALA A 230 19.96 9.05 10.19
N PRO A 231 20.27 9.56 8.99
CA PRO A 231 20.92 8.78 7.96
C PRO A 231 22.34 8.35 8.42
N THR A 232 22.70 7.13 8.07
CA THR A 232 24.07 6.67 8.22
C THR A 232 24.89 7.09 7.01
N TYR A 233 26.13 7.48 7.24
CA TYR A 233 27.08 7.82 6.19
C TYR A 233 28.44 7.19 6.44
N THR A 234 29.21 7.01 5.39
CA THR A 234 30.59 6.55 5.50
C THR A 234 31.50 7.73 5.79
N ALA A 235 32.25 7.66 6.89
CA ALA A 235 33.37 8.55 7.19
C ALA A 235 34.69 7.78 7.06
N TYR A 236 35.71 8.46 6.60
CA TYR A 236 37.07 7.95 6.67
C TYR A 236 37.79 8.65 7.83
N GLU A 237 38.23 7.88 8.80
CA GLU A 237 38.91 8.37 10.00
C GLU A 237 40.27 7.70 10.13
N ALA A 238 41.22 8.39 10.78
CA ALA A 238 42.49 7.79 11.08
C ALA A 238 42.30 6.58 11.98
N GLN A 239 42.89 5.46 11.62
CA GLN A 239 42.99 4.29 12.48
C GLN A 239 43.82 4.66 13.71
N LEU A 240 43.31 4.40 14.90
CA LEU A 240 43.99 4.68 16.16
C LEU A 240 44.58 3.39 16.75
N ASP A 241 45.78 3.50 17.30
CA ASP A 241 46.40 2.42 18.08
C ASP A 241 45.78 2.28 19.49
N ALA A 242 46.31 1.36 20.29
CA ALA A 242 45.82 1.11 21.65
C ALA A 242 46.03 2.31 22.60
N THR A 243 46.83 3.28 22.24
CA THR A 243 47.07 4.51 23.02
C THR A 243 46.26 5.68 22.53
N GLY A 244 45.48 5.50 21.45
CA GLY A 244 44.67 6.56 20.83
C GLY A 244 45.45 7.43 19.84
N ALA A 245 46.67 7.07 19.48
CA ALA A 245 47.47 7.76 18.48
C ALA A 245 47.15 7.22 17.06
N PRO A 246 47.23 8.08 16.00
CA PRO A 246 47.04 7.62 14.63
C PRO A 246 48.08 6.58 14.22
N VAL A 247 47.63 5.46 13.66
CA VAL A 247 48.48 4.50 12.98
C VAL A 247 48.98 5.15 11.69
N LEU A 248 50.32 5.19 11.48
CA LEU A 248 50.95 5.77 10.31
C LEU A 248 51.38 4.69 9.32
N ASP A 249 51.27 4.96 8.03
CA ASP A 249 51.87 4.14 6.98
C ASP A 249 53.36 4.33 6.88
N ALA A 250 54.04 3.59 5.97
CA ALA A 250 55.51 3.69 5.77
C ALA A 250 55.98 5.07 5.28
N ALA A 251 55.07 5.91 4.79
CA ALA A 251 55.36 7.29 4.35
C ALA A 251 55.04 8.33 5.44
N GLY A 252 54.60 7.90 6.63
CA GLY A 252 54.25 8.77 7.74
C GLY A 252 52.84 9.38 7.68
N ASN A 253 51.96 8.91 6.79
CA ASN A 253 50.58 9.38 6.70
C ASN A 253 49.65 8.52 7.56
N PRO A 254 48.59 9.10 8.16
CA PRO A 254 47.60 8.33 8.88
C PRO A 254 46.92 7.28 7.99
N VAL A 255 46.90 6.03 8.44
CA VAL A 255 46.11 4.98 7.83
C VAL A 255 44.64 5.28 8.06
N MET A 256 43.88 5.45 6.98
CA MET A 256 42.46 5.78 7.08
C MET A 256 41.62 4.52 7.10
N GLU A 257 40.68 4.40 8.07
CA GLU A 257 39.72 3.33 8.12
C GLU A 257 38.32 3.83 7.78
N LYS A 258 37.53 2.96 7.17
CA LYS A 258 36.15 3.25 6.81
C LYS A 258 35.22 3.00 8.01
N LYS A 259 34.58 4.05 8.54
CA LYS A 259 33.59 3.94 9.62
C LYS A 259 32.22 4.36 9.18
N THR A 260 31.21 3.63 9.64
CA THR A 260 29.82 4.04 9.48
C THR A 260 29.43 4.93 10.65
N LYS A 261 29.03 6.15 10.37
CA LYS A 261 28.51 7.12 11.36
C LYS A 261 27.02 7.39 11.12
N THR A 262 26.34 7.75 12.19
CA THR A 262 24.94 8.21 12.12
C THR A 262 24.90 9.72 12.28
N ALA A 263 24.25 10.40 11.34
CA ALA A 263 24.04 11.84 11.40
C ALA A 263 23.03 12.21 12.48
N THR A 264 22.97 13.49 12.81
CA THR A 264 21.94 14.04 13.69
C THR A 264 20.56 13.87 13.04
N ASN A 265 19.53 13.55 13.83
CA ASN A 265 18.13 13.55 13.39
C ASN A 265 17.78 14.85 12.69
N THR A 266 17.39 14.75 11.43
CA THR A 266 17.04 15.87 10.56
C THR A 266 15.66 15.62 9.95
N SER A 267 14.83 16.66 9.87
CA SER A 267 13.53 16.59 9.21
C SER A 267 13.67 16.86 7.72
N TYR A 268 13.24 15.90 6.92
CA TYR A 268 13.23 15.96 5.46
C TYR A 268 11.82 16.20 4.94
N ALA A 269 11.65 17.18 4.05
CA ALA A 269 10.38 17.48 3.43
C ALA A 269 9.89 16.30 2.55
N LYS A 270 8.58 16.10 2.53
CA LYS A 270 7.90 15.06 1.76
C LYS A 270 6.67 15.67 1.10
N ASN A 271 6.85 16.24 -0.10
CA ASN A 271 5.79 16.90 -0.86
C ASN A 271 5.49 16.10 -2.13
N ARG A 272 4.21 15.85 -2.40
CA ARG A 272 3.77 15.07 -3.55
C ARG A 272 2.48 15.65 -4.12
N TYR A 273 2.31 15.53 -5.42
CA TYR A 273 1.02 15.70 -6.05
C TYR A 273 0.75 14.55 -7.02
N ALA A 274 -0.51 14.27 -7.26
CA ALA A 274 -0.92 13.23 -8.19
C ALA A 274 -2.12 13.67 -9.03
N LEU A 275 -2.15 13.17 -10.26
CA LEU A 275 -3.30 13.24 -11.15
C LEU A 275 -3.73 11.81 -11.46
N SER A 276 -5.00 11.52 -11.29
CA SER A 276 -5.57 10.18 -11.45
C SER A 276 -6.83 10.25 -12.31
N ALA A 277 -6.97 9.31 -13.22
CA ALA A 277 -8.20 9.11 -13.97
C ALA A 277 -8.50 7.62 -14.09
N ASP A 278 -9.75 7.24 -13.93
CA ASP A 278 -10.21 5.89 -14.23
C ASP A 278 -11.61 5.87 -14.87
N TYR A 279 -11.86 4.78 -15.58
CA TYR A 279 -13.15 4.43 -16.14
C TYR A 279 -13.40 2.94 -15.91
N VAL A 280 -14.42 2.60 -15.14
CA VAL A 280 -14.78 1.23 -14.82
C VAL A 280 -16.25 1.02 -15.12
N GLN A 281 -16.53 0.36 -16.22
CA GLN A 281 -17.91 0.05 -16.62
C GLN A 281 -17.96 -1.12 -17.61
N ASN A 282 -18.97 -1.98 -17.50
CA ASN A 282 -19.22 -3.10 -18.42
C ASN A 282 -18.02 -4.05 -18.57
N ASP A 283 -17.36 -4.38 -17.45
CA ASP A 283 -16.12 -5.19 -17.34
C ASP A 283 -14.87 -4.53 -17.96
N TRP A 284 -14.98 -3.34 -18.55
CA TRP A 284 -13.84 -2.57 -18.97
C TRP A 284 -13.27 -1.78 -17.79
N THR A 285 -11.96 -1.77 -17.68
CA THR A 285 -11.24 -0.89 -16.75
C THR A 285 -10.13 -0.19 -17.51
N PHE A 286 -10.16 1.14 -17.49
CA PHE A 286 -9.04 1.99 -17.88
C PHE A 286 -8.63 2.79 -16.65
N ARG A 287 -7.34 2.82 -16.32
CA ARG A 287 -6.82 3.64 -15.24
C ARG A 287 -5.46 4.19 -15.58
N THR A 288 -5.24 5.43 -15.20
CA THR A 288 -3.94 6.08 -15.33
C THR A 288 -3.71 6.99 -14.14
N GLU A 289 -2.49 7.01 -13.65
CA GLU A 289 -2.07 7.91 -12.58
C GLU A 289 -0.65 8.39 -12.81
N TYR A 290 -0.43 9.66 -12.53
CA TYR A 290 0.87 10.29 -12.45
C TYR A 290 1.11 10.80 -11.04
N ILE A 291 2.27 10.52 -10.47
CA ILE A 291 2.70 11.07 -9.18
C ILE A 291 4.03 11.77 -9.36
N HIS A 292 4.11 13.00 -8.86
CA HIS A 292 5.37 13.73 -8.67
C HIS A 292 5.69 13.83 -7.18
N SER A 293 6.95 13.62 -6.83
CA SER A 293 7.48 13.73 -5.48
C SER A 293 8.66 14.69 -5.45
N GLN A 294 8.72 15.52 -4.42
CA GLN A 294 9.86 16.39 -4.13
C GLN A 294 10.23 16.28 -2.65
N GLY A 295 11.53 16.28 -2.38
CA GLY A 295 12.10 16.03 -1.05
C GLY A 295 12.12 14.55 -0.71
N PHE A 296 12.70 14.21 0.41
CA PHE A 296 12.80 12.85 0.94
C PHE A 296 13.07 11.78 -0.13
N GLY A 297 14.27 11.70 -0.61
CA GLY A 297 14.72 10.75 -1.60
C GLY A 297 15.87 9.86 -1.13
N SER A 298 16.40 9.03 -2.02
CA SER A 298 17.53 8.15 -1.74
C SER A 298 18.77 8.89 -1.25
N ASN A 299 18.99 10.11 -1.74
CA ASN A 299 20.10 10.98 -1.33
C ASN A 299 19.75 11.90 -0.16
N LEU A 300 18.53 11.83 0.38
CA LEU A 300 18.06 12.69 1.46
C LEU A 300 18.14 14.19 1.17
N ASP A 301 18.23 14.58 -0.08
CA ASP A 301 18.26 15.97 -0.49
C ASP A 301 16.84 16.56 -0.47
N LYS A 302 16.68 17.78 0.06
CA LYS A 302 15.41 18.53 0.03
C LYS A 302 14.92 18.83 -1.39
N GLY A 303 15.84 18.88 -2.35
CA GLY A 303 15.56 19.11 -3.77
C GLY A 303 15.31 17.85 -4.58
N ASP A 304 15.48 16.66 -4.00
CA ASP A 304 15.28 15.39 -4.68
C ASP A 304 13.89 15.31 -5.29
N LYS A 305 13.85 14.90 -6.54
CA LYS A 305 12.61 14.73 -7.30
C LYS A 305 12.53 13.32 -7.86
N ALA A 306 11.35 12.74 -7.75
CA ALA A 306 11.00 11.49 -8.42
C ALA A 306 9.62 11.61 -9.02
N ASP A 307 9.33 10.82 -10.01
CA ASP A 307 7.98 10.70 -10.53
C ASP A 307 7.72 9.31 -11.09
N GLY A 308 6.45 9.03 -11.28
CA GLY A 308 6.00 7.80 -11.92
C GLY A 308 4.68 8.00 -12.62
N PHE A 309 4.47 7.17 -13.59
CA PHE A 309 3.26 7.15 -14.41
C PHE A 309 2.89 5.72 -14.76
N TYR A 310 1.62 5.39 -14.69
CA TYR A 310 1.14 4.17 -15.32
C TYR A 310 -0.16 4.39 -16.10
N ALA A 311 -0.40 3.53 -17.06
CA ALA A 311 -1.67 3.37 -17.73
C ALA A 311 -1.98 1.88 -17.87
N LEU A 312 -3.19 1.47 -17.49
CA LEU A 312 -3.67 0.11 -17.64
C LEU A 312 -5.00 0.04 -18.38
N CYS A 313 -5.19 -1.07 -19.05
CA CYS A 313 -6.44 -1.48 -19.66
C CYS A 313 -6.76 -2.92 -19.29
N ILE A 314 -7.98 -3.18 -18.87
CA ILE A 314 -8.54 -4.52 -18.67
C ILE A 314 -9.77 -4.61 -19.55
N ALA A 315 -9.78 -5.60 -20.45
CA ALA A 315 -10.82 -5.81 -21.44
C ALA A 315 -11.50 -7.17 -21.26
N PRO A 316 -12.82 -7.27 -21.29
CA PRO A 316 -13.50 -8.56 -21.22
C PRO A 316 -13.32 -9.34 -22.52
N ILE A 317 -12.83 -10.60 -22.42
CA ILE A 317 -12.87 -11.60 -23.48
C ILE A 317 -14.16 -12.41 -23.33
N ILE A 318 -14.46 -12.83 -22.11
CA ILE A 318 -15.73 -13.45 -21.74
C ILE A 318 -16.30 -12.65 -20.58
N LYS A 319 -17.44 -12.03 -20.80
CA LYS A 319 -18.09 -11.14 -19.84
C LYS A 319 -18.20 -11.80 -18.44
N ASN A 320 -17.76 -11.07 -17.43
CA ASN A 320 -17.72 -11.48 -16.01
C ASN A 320 -16.85 -12.73 -15.73
N LYS A 321 -16.01 -13.18 -16.67
CA LYS A 321 -15.26 -14.42 -16.49
C LYS A 321 -13.80 -14.34 -16.90
N LEU A 322 -13.50 -13.88 -18.08
CA LEU A 322 -12.14 -13.87 -18.62
C LEU A 322 -11.81 -12.48 -19.15
N HIS A 323 -10.75 -11.90 -18.65
CA HIS A 323 -10.28 -10.59 -19.08
C HIS A 323 -8.84 -10.69 -19.57
N ALA A 324 -8.54 -9.94 -20.61
CA ALA A 324 -7.17 -9.61 -21.00
C ALA A 324 -6.78 -8.30 -20.36
N LYS A 325 -5.52 -8.17 -19.99
CA LYS A 325 -5.02 -6.96 -19.34
C LYS A 325 -3.63 -6.56 -19.84
N ALA A 326 -3.40 -5.25 -19.90
CA ALA A 326 -2.11 -4.67 -20.24
C ALA A 326 -1.84 -3.46 -19.36
N ARG A 327 -0.58 -3.26 -18.95
CA ARG A 327 -0.13 -2.09 -18.20
C ARG A 327 1.24 -1.65 -18.70
N TYR A 328 1.38 -0.35 -18.89
CA TYR A 328 2.65 0.35 -18.97
C TYR A 328 2.87 1.06 -17.64
N ASP A 329 4.01 0.83 -16.99
CA ASP A 329 4.31 1.38 -15.68
C ASP A 329 5.76 1.83 -15.63
N VAL A 330 6.00 3.11 -15.41
CA VAL A 330 7.33 3.71 -15.34
C VAL A 330 7.52 4.52 -14.06
N TYR A 331 8.67 4.30 -13.42
CA TYR A 331 9.13 5.07 -12.29
C TYR A 331 10.52 5.63 -12.57
N ARG A 332 10.74 6.91 -12.22
CA ARG A 332 12.01 7.61 -12.38
C ARG A 332 12.49 8.12 -11.02
N GLU A 333 13.52 7.49 -10.48
CA GLU A 333 14.05 7.76 -9.15
C GLU A 333 14.54 9.21 -8.99
N GLU A 334 15.21 9.74 -10.01
CA GLU A 334 15.74 11.12 -10.02
C GLU A 334 14.97 12.04 -10.99
N LYS A 335 13.77 11.64 -11.43
CA LYS A 335 13.01 12.32 -12.48
C LYS A 335 13.76 12.40 -13.82
N LYS A 336 14.73 11.54 -14.04
CA LYS A 336 15.53 11.42 -15.27
C LYS A 336 15.25 10.08 -15.95
N TRP A 337 15.34 10.05 -17.27
CA TRP A 337 15.12 8.80 -18.01
C TRP A 337 16.20 7.76 -17.73
N GLU A 338 17.44 8.17 -17.47
CA GLU A 338 18.57 7.30 -17.13
C GLU A 338 18.33 6.52 -15.84
N SER A 339 17.56 7.07 -14.90
CA SER A 339 17.17 6.41 -13.65
C SER A 339 15.86 5.64 -13.73
N SER A 340 15.27 5.49 -14.92
CA SER A 340 13.95 4.88 -15.06
C SER A 340 13.99 3.35 -14.95
N LYS A 341 12.95 2.82 -14.28
CA LYS A 341 12.56 1.42 -14.32
C LYS A 341 11.16 1.33 -14.95
N THR A 342 11.04 0.56 -16.01
CA THR A 342 9.78 0.44 -16.76
C THR A 342 9.32 -1.01 -16.78
N PHE A 343 8.05 -1.24 -16.48
CA PHE A 343 7.37 -2.51 -16.68
C PHE A 343 6.44 -2.41 -17.89
N TYR A 344 6.58 -3.34 -18.79
CA TYR A 344 5.64 -3.62 -19.88
C TYR A 344 4.94 -4.91 -19.52
N GLU A 345 3.67 -4.84 -19.14
CA GLU A 345 2.96 -5.95 -18.53
C GLU A 345 1.76 -6.33 -19.38
N ILE A 346 1.58 -7.63 -19.56
CA ILE A 346 0.39 -8.23 -20.15
C ILE A 346 -0.08 -9.38 -19.26
N GLY A 347 -1.34 -9.70 -19.33
CA GLY A 347 -1.86 -10.81 -18.56
C GLY A 347 -3.32 -11.12 -18.86
N ALA A 348 -3.82 -12.04 -18.10
CA ALA A 348 -5.24 -12.40 -18.08
C ALA A 348 -5.67 -12.76 -16.66
N ASP A 349 -6.94 -12.59 -16.37
CA ASP A 349 -7.56 -13.14 -15.18
C ASP A 349 -8.80 -13.96 -15.53
N TYR A 350 -8.99 -15.04 -14.77
CA TYR A 350 -10.16 -15.89 -14.87
C TYR A 350 -10.92 -15.92 -13.55
N VAL A 351 -12.17 -15.46 -13.57
CA VAL A 351 -13.07 -15.42 -12.42
C VAL A 351 -13.89 -16.71 -12.39
N PHE A 352 -13.54 -17.65 -11.52
CA PHE A 352 -14.32 -18.88 -11.31
C PHE A 352 -15.71 -18.56 -10.71
N ASN A 353 -15.71 -17.71 -9.69
CA ASN A 353 -16.89 -17.19 -9.03
C ASN A 353 -16.52 -15.91 -8.25
N LYS A 354 -17.50 -15.32 -7.55
CA LYS A 354 -17.29 -14.09 -6.77
C LYS A 354 -16.20 -14.17 -5.69
N ASN A 355 -15.78 -15.39 -5.34
CA ASN A 355 -14.87 -15.66 -4.23
C ASN A 355 -13.50 -16.22 -4.67
N LEU A 356 -13.35 -16.61 -5.94
CA LEU A 356 -12.16 -17.28 -6.44
C LEU A 356 -11.80 -16.76 -7.84
N GLN A 357 -10.55 -16.32 -8.00
CA GLN A 357 -9.98 -15.77 -9.22
C GLN A 357 -8.55 -16.26 -9.42
N LEU A 358 -8.18 -16.56 -10.65
CA LEU A 358 -6.81 -16.86 -11.07
C LEU A 358 -6.29 -15.71 -11.93
N ASN A 359 -5.10 -15.24 -11.63
CA ASN A 359 -4.38 -14.24 -12.42
C ASN A 359 -3.12 -14.86 -13.01
N VAL A 360 -2.79 -14.49 -14.24
CA VAL A 360 -1.53 -14.85 -14.90
C VAL A 360 -0.99 -13.58 -15.56
N GLU A 361 0.24 -13.21 -15.23
CA GLU A 361 0.88 -11.98 -15.71
C GLU A 361 2.31 -12.25 -16.17
N TYR A 362 2.69 -11.53 -17.19
CA TYR A 362 4.06 -11.46 -17.67
C TYR A 362 4.49 -10.00 -17.72
N ALA A 363 5.68 -9.70 -17.23
CA ALA A 363 6.30 -8.39 -17.32
C ALA A 363 7.68 -8.47 -17.96
N LEU A 364 7.91 -7.63 -18.96
CA LEU A 364 9.26 -7.26 -19.37
C LEU A 364 9.68 -6.03 -18.56
N VAL A 365 10.70 -6.19 -17.74
CA VAL A 365 11.22 -5.13 -16.88
C VAL A 365 12.48 -4.56 -17.50
N ASN A 366 12.46 -3.26 -17.80
CA ASN A 366 13.61 -2.52 -18.32
C ASN A 366 14.18 -1.64 -17.21
N VAL A 367 15.43 -1.88 -16.82
CA VAL A 367 16.18 -1.06 -15.85
C VAL A 367 17.22 -0.25 -16.63
N ARG A 368 16.90 1.00 -16.93
CA ARG A 368 17.71 1.83 -17.82
C ARG A 368 19.07 2.19 -17.23
N SER A 369 19.16 2.36 -15.91
CA SER A 369 20.41 2.72 -15.22
C SER A 369 21.55 1.72 -15.41
N ASN A 370 21.25 0.45 -15.64
CA ASN A 370 22.25 -0.61 -15.88
C ASN A 370 22.12 -1.27 -17.25
N HIS A 371 21.24 -0.74 -18.13
CA HIS A 371 20.98 -1.26 -19.49
C HIS A 371 20.55 -2.73 -19.52
N LYS A 372 19.90 -3.21 -18.46
CA LYS A 372 19.47 -4.61 -18.36
C LYS A 372 17.95 -4.73 -18.43
N ASN A 373 17.54 -5.79 -19.09
CA ASN A 373 16.15 -6.25 -19.08
C ASN A 373 16.07 -7.59 -18.36
N HIS A 374 14.95 -7.84 -17.72
CA HIS A 374 14.64 -9.16 -17.17
C HIS A 374 13.15 -9.45 -17.34
N ASN A 375 12.83 -10.73 -17.24
CA ASN A 375 11.47 -11.22 -17.40
C ASN A 375 10.91 -11.63 -16.05
N LEU A 376 9.64 -11.34 -15.84
CA LEU A 376 8.91 -11.73 -14.66
C LEU A 376 7.61 -12.41 -15.08
N VAL A 377 7.34 -13.57 -14.51
CA VAL A 377 6.06 -14.28 -14.66
C VAL A 377 5.46 -14.45 -13.28
N ASP A 378 4.22 -14.06 -13.16
CA ASP A 378 3.44 -14.20 -11.94
C ASP A 378 2.16 -14.99 -12.22
N VAL A 379 1.87 -15.96 -11.35
CA VAL A 379 0.61 -16.69 -11.32
C VAL A 379 0.05 -16.59 -9.91
N GLU A 380 -1.16 -16.06 -9.77
CA GLU A 380 -1.74 -15.83 -8.45
C GLU A 380 -3.17 -16.35 -8.37
N LEU A 381 -3.45 -17.13 -7.33
CA LEU A 381 -4.79 -17.58 -6.98
C LEU A 381 -5.30 -16.76 -5.79
N ASP A 382 -6.33 -15.99 -6.05
CA ASP A 382 -7.01 -15.15 -5.06
C ASP A 382 -8.29 -15.81 -4.58
N PHE A 383 -8.46 -15.92 -3.28
CA PHE A 383 -9.72 -16.35 -2.69
C PHE A 383 -10.16 -15.42 -1.56
N LYS A 384 -11.47 -15.23 -1.42
CA LYS A 384 -12.08 -14.41 -0.36
C LYS A 384 -13.35 -15.05 0.17
N PHE A 385 -13.69 -14.76 1.40
CA PHE A 385 -14.88 -15.26 2.10
C PHE A 385 -15.48 -14.21 3.05
#